data_3f1157c5111c2d920ea1165d077fb63b
#
_entry.id   3f1157c5111c2d920ea1165d077fb63b
#
_cell.length_a   1.000
_cell.length_b   1.000
_cell.length_c   1.000
_cell.angle_alpha   90.00
_cell.angle_beta   90.00
_cell.angle_gamma   90.00
#
_symmetry.space_group_name_H-M   'P 1'
#
loop_
_entity.id
_entity.type
_entity.pdbx_description
1 polymer ?
#
loop_
_entity_poly.entity_id
_entity_poly.type
_entity_poly.pdbx_seq_one_letter_code
_entity_poly.pdbx_strand_id
1 'polypeptide(L)'
;MNHQISSPSTPAVFGPAGVLPALQVTLQLAVHHHNFGQLQEAARLYCEVLHSQPGHAAASHNLGLLMLQLGVPEAALAHLEAALTQKPESQRYWLSYINALNQLGHTALARQMLTLGQGHGLDGDEMEALADALAPRCSAGGSRSNCSVQRRRLASRRKTCR
;
A
#
# COMPACT_ATOMS: atom_id res chain seq x y z
N MET A 1 -31.44 20.02 58.88
CA MET A 1 -30.31 20.55 58.09
C MET A 1 -29.76 19.38 57.26
N ASN A 2 -30.28 19.24 56.03
CA ASN A 2 -29.88 18.13 55.13
C ASN A 2 -28.91 18.72 54.07
N HIS A 3 -27.65 18.36 54.16
CA HIS A 3 -26.69 18.59 53.08
C HIS A 3 -26.79 17.49 52.07
N GLN A 4 -27.44 17.78 50.93
CA GLN A 4 -27.34 17.02 49.71
C GLN A 4 -25.99 17.34 49.03
N ILE A 5 -25.09 16.36 49.06
CA ILE A 5 -23.87 16.37 48.25
C ILE A 5 -24.25 15.92 46.83
N SER A 6 -24.36 16.87 45.93
CA SER A 6 -24.50 16.62 44.50
C SER A 6 -23.22 15.97 43.99
N SER A 7 -23.29 14.73 43.56
CA SER A 7 -22.24 14.05 42.83
C SER A 7 -21.99 14.78 41.46
N PRO A 8 -20.75 15.01 41.06
CA PRO A 8 -20.49 15.54 39.75
C PRO A 8 -20.79 14.43 38.69
N SER A 9 -21.73 14.75 37.83
CA SER A 9 -22.03 13.96 36.65
C SER A 9 -20.78 13.87 35.77
N THR A 10 -20.20 12.69 35.67
CA THR A 10 -19.22 12.34 34.66
C THR A 10 -19.85 12.58 33.29
N PRO A 11 -19.23 13.36 32.40
CA PRO A 11 -19.65 13.40 31.01
C PRO A 11 -19.21 12.11 30.32
N ALA A 12 -20.13 11.13 30.29
CA ALA A 12 -20.04 10.01 29.38
C ALA A 12 -20.41 10.53 27.99
N VAL A 13 -19.45 10.83 27.15
CA VAL A 13 -19.67 10.83 25.68
C VAL A 13 -18.34 10.63 24.98
N PHE A 14 -17.87 9.39 24.88
CA PHE A 14 -17.11 8.95 23.75
C PHE A 14 -17.97 8.00 22.94
N GLY A 15 -18.91 8.56 22.19
CA GLY A 15 -19.58 7.84 21.13
C GLY A 15 -18.65 7.66 19.92
N PRO A 16 -18.96 6.74 18.98
CA PRO A 16 -18.10 6.44 17.83
C PRO A 16 -17.76 7.65 16.96
N ALA A 17 -18.50 8.73 17.04
CA ALA A 17 -18.26 9.98 16.31
C ALA A 17 -17.02 10.75 16.77
N GLY A 18 -16.52 10.56 17.99
CA GLY A 18 -15.33 11.24 18.51
C GLY A 18 -14.02 10.49 18.21
N VAL A 19 -14.08 9.20 17.97
CA VAL A 19 -12.89 8.35 17.71
C VAL A 19 -12.34 8.56 16.29
N LEU A 20 -13.20 8.73 15.31
CA LEU A 20 -12.80 8.92 13.91
C LEU A 20 -11.94 10.17 13.69
N PRO A 21 -12.28 11.37 14.20
CA PRO A 21 -11.40 12.52 14.04
C PRO A 21 -10.08 12.36 14.80
N ALA A 22 -10.06 11.70 15.97
CA ALA A 22 -8.83 11.43 16.70
C ALA A 22 -7.88 10.52 15.92
N LEU A 23 -8.39 9.42 15.33
CA LEU A 23 -7.60 8.52 14.48
C LEU A 23 -7.05 9.23 13.24
N GLN A 24 -7.85 10.10 12.63
CA GLN A 24 -7.42 10.90 11.50
C GLN A 24 -6.25 11.82 11.86
N VAL A 25 -6.31 12.47 13.00
CA VAL A 25 -5.23 13.33 13.52
C VAL A 25 -3.97 12.50 13.81
N THR A 26 -4.11 11.35 14.47
CA THR A 26 -3.00 10.43 14.74
C THR A 26 -2.34 9.97 13.44
N LEU A 27 -3.13 9.62 12.42
CA LEU A 27 -2.61 9.24 11.11
C LEU A 27 -1.86 10.39 10.43
N GLN A 28 -2.39 11.61 10.46
CA GLN A 28 -1.72 12.77 9.89
C GLN A 28 -0.39 13.06 10.60
N LEU A 29 -0.37 12.95 11.93
CA LEU A 29 0.84 13.10 12.72
C LEU A 29 1.87 12.02 12.38
N ALA A 30 1.43 10.77 12.21
CA ALA A 30 2.29 9.66 11.77
C ALA A 30 2.93 9.95 10.40
N VAL A 31 2.15 10.42 9.43
CA VAL A 31 2.64 10.82 8.09
C VAL A 31 3.63 11.99 8.20
N HIS A 32 3.35 12.97 9.07
CA HIS A 32 4.27 14.07 9.33
C HIS A 32 5.63 13.57 9.83
N HIS A 33 5.65 12.76 10.90
CA HIS A 33 6.89 12.18 11.44
C HIS A 33 7.63 11.33 10.37
N HIS A 34 6.90 10.57 9.55
CA HIS A 34 7.48 9.77 8.47
C HIS A 34 8.21 10.66 7.45
N ASN A 35 7.59 11.76 7.01
CA ASN A 35 8.18 12.69 6.05
C ASN A 35 9.41 13.43 6.59
N PHE A 36 9.51 13.60 7.91
CA PHE A 36 10.69 14.19 8.58
C PHE A 36 11.75 13.14 8.98
N GLY A 37 11.59 11.88 8.55
CA GLY A 37 12.56 10.82 8.83
C GLY A 37 12.53 10.31 10.28
N GLN A 38 11.54 10.69 11.07
CA GLN A 38 11.34 10.23 12.45
C GLN A 38 10.61 8.87 12.43
N LEU A 39 11.31 7.86 11.88
CA LEU A 39 10.68 6.59 11.51
C LEU A 39 10.13 5.79 12.70
N GLN A 40 10.81 5.83 13.86
CA GLN A 40 10.34 5.12 15.06
C GLN A 40 9.03 5.71 15.58
N GLU A 41 8.92 7.04 15.63
CA GLU A 41 7.71 7.71 16.09
C GLU A 41 6.56 7.53 15.10
N ALA A 42 6.86 7.61 13.80
CA ALA A 42 5.88 7.29 12.76
C ALA A 42 5.36 5.85 12.87
N ALA A 43 6.24 4.87 13.07
CA ALA A 43 5.86 3.48 13.25
C ALA A 43 4.93 3.29 14.46
N ARG A 44 5.28 3.90 15.60
CA ARG A 44 4.46 3.85 16.82
C ARG A 44 3.04 4.38 16.58
N LEU A 45 2.94 5.53 15.91
CA LEU A 45 1.65 6.16 15.61
C LEU A 45 0.82 5.34 14.59
N TYR A 46 1.45 4.77 13.55
CA TYR A 46 0.75 3.87 12.64
C TYR A 46 0.24 2.60 13.36
N CYS A 47 1.03 2.03 14.27
CA CYS A 47 0.59 0.90 15.08
C CYS A 47 -0.57 1.27 16.00
N GLU A 48 -0.59 2.47 16.57
CA GLU A 48 -1.69 2.98 17.39
C GLU A 48 -3.00 3.08 16.58
N VAL A 49 -2.91 3.61 15.33
CA VAL A 49 -4.05 3.64 14.41
C VAL A 49 -4.54 2.22 14.11
N LEU A 50 -3.64 1.28 13.80
CA LEU A 50 -3.99 -0.10 13.47
C LEU A 50 -4.50 -0.91 14.69
N HIS A 51 -4.06 -0.57 15.89
CA HIS A 51 -4.61 -1.15 17.12
C HIS A 51 -6.06 -0.73 17.31
N SER A 52 -6.37 0.54 17.05
CA SER A 52 -7.74 1.07 17.16
C SER A 52 -8.63 0.65 15.98
N GLN A 53 -8.06 0.52 14.79
CA GLN A 53 -8.75 0.12 13.56
C GLN A 53 -7.86 -0.80 12.70
N PRO A 54 -7.89 -2.12 12.92
CA PRO A 54 -7.04 -3.09 12.22
C PRO A 54 -7.16 -3.08 10.69
N GLY A 55 -8.32 -2.71 10.16
CA GLY A 55 -8.59 -2.58 8.71
C GLY A 55 -8.26 -1.22 8.11
N HIS A 56 -7.47 -0.37 8.76
CA HIS A 56 -7.17 0.97 8.24
C HIS A 56 -6.14 0.92 7.11
N ALA A 57 -6.61 0.85 5.86
CA ALA A 57 -5.78 0.65 4.67
C ALA A 57 -4.61 1.64 4.55
N ALA A 58 -4.83 2.94 4.80
CA ALA A 58 -3.78 3.95 4.67
C ALA A 58 -2.69 3.79 5.76
N ALA A 59 -3.05 3.40 6.98
CA ALA A 59 -2.07 3.14 8.03
C ALA A 59 -1.24 1.89 7.72
N SER A 60 -1.88 0.80 7.28
CA SER A 60 -1.18 -0.41 6.84
C SER A 60 -0.23 -0.12 5.68
N HIS A 61 -0.69 0.58 4.64
CA HIS A 61 0.15 0.95 3.51
C HIS A 61 1.38 1.78 3.92
N ASN A 62 1.18 2.83 4.71
CA ASN A 62 2.27 3.72 5.14
C ASN A 62 3.25 3.00 6.08
N LEU A 63 2.76 2.13 6.96
CA LEU A 63 3.62 1.27 7.79
C LEU A 63 4.44 0.31 6.93
N GLY A 64 3.84 -0.29 5.90
CA GLY A 64 4.55 -1.11 4.93
C GLY A 64 5.67 -0.34 4.20
N LEU A 65 5.40 0.88 3.73
CA LEU A 65 6.43 1.73 3.13
C LEU A 65 7.57 2.06 4.11
N LEU A 66 7.23 2.35 5.36
CA LEU A 66 8.21 2.60 6.41
C LEU A 66 9.08 1.35 6.67
N MET A 67 8.51 0.15 6.68
CA MET A 67 9.25 -1.10 6.82
C MET A 67 10.23 -1.33 5.67
N LEU A 68 9.84 -0.97 4.42
CA LEU A 68 10.76 -0.99 3.28
C LEU A 68 11.94 -0.06 3.48
N GLN A 69 11.72 1.15 4.00
CA GLN A 69 12.78 2.12 4.30
C GLN A 69 13.71 1.63 5.41
N LEU A 70 13.18 0.89 6.38
CA LEU A 70 13.96 0.27 7.45
C LEU A 70 14.72 -0.99 7.02
N GLY A 71 14.55 -1.45 5.78
CA GLY A 71 15.21 -2.63 5.25
C GLY A 71 14.62 -3.95 5.77
N VAL A 72 13.33 -3.96 6.11
CA VAL A 72 12.59 -5.15 6.56
C VAL A 72 11.46 -5.46 5.57
N PRO A 73 11.78 -5.83 4.31
CA PRO A 73 10.80 -5.94 3.25
C PRO A 73 9.83 -7.11 3.44
N GLU A 74 10.20 -8.17 4.17
CA GLU A 74 9.28 -9.28 4.47
C GLU A 74 8.11 -8.83 5.35
N ALA A 75 8.38 -8.02 6.37
CA ALA A 75 7.34 -7.45 7.22
C ALA A 75 6.48 -6.44 6.46
N ALA A 76 7.09 -5.69 5.54
CA ALA A 76 6.40 -4.74 4.68
C ALA A 76 5.32 -5.39 3.81
N LEU A 77 5.60 -6.59 3.25
CA LEU A 77 4.65 -7.31 2.39
C LEU A 77 3.33 -7.57 3.11
N ALA A 78 3.35 -8.03 4.37
CA ALA A 78 2.14 -8.32 5.12
C ALA A 78 1.25 -7.07 5.30
N HIS A 79 1.87 -5.92 5.56
CA HIS A 79 1.15 -4.66 5.72
C HIS A 79 0.63 -4.11 4.38
N LEU A 80 1.40 -4.23 3.30
CA LEU A 80 1.00 -3.81 1.96
C LEU A 80 -0.13 -4.69 1.41
N GLU A 81 -0.08 -6.00 1.65
CA GLU A 81 -1.14 -6.94 1.30
C GLU A 81 -2.44 -6.64 2.07
N ALA A 82 -2.34 -6.37 3.38
CA ALA A 82 -3.49 -5.96 4.18
C ALA A 82 -4.14 -4.68 3.63
N ALA A 83 -3.34 -3.68 3.24
CA ALA A 83 -3.85 -2.44 2.64
C ALA A 83 -4.55 -2.70 1.30
N LEU A 84 -3.98 -3.56 0.45
CA LEU A 84 -4.52 -3.94 -0.84
C LEU A 84 -5.85 -4.70 -0.71
N THR A 85 -5.95 -5.60 0.27
CA THR A 85 -7.17 -6.35 0.56
C THR A 85 -8.32 -5.43 0.99
N GLN A 86 -8.03 -4.35 1.73
CA GLN A 86 -9.04 -3.39 2.16
C GLN A 86 -9.49 -2.45 1.04
N LYS A 87 -8.59 -2.12 0.10
CA LYS A 87 -8.87 -1.20 -1.02
C LYS A 87 -8.24 -1.70 -2.32
N PRO A 88 -8.80 -2.72 -2.95
CA PRO A 88 -8.27 -3.30 -4.18
C PRO A 88 -8.35 -2.37 -5.39
N GLU A 89 -9.16 -1.32 -5.33
CA GLU A 89 -9.27 -0.29 -6.37
C GLU A 89 -8.12 0.73 -6.34
N SER A 90 -7.27 0.71 -5.32
CA SER A 90 -6.20 1.69 -5.15
C SER A 90 -4.94 1.29 -5.93
N GLN A 91 -4.72 1.89 -7.09
CA GLN A 91 -3.51 1.70 -7.90
C GLN A 91 -2.21 1.87 -7.09
N ARG A 92 -2.17 2.88 -6.21
CA ARG A 92 -1.02 3.16 -5.33
C ARG A 92 -0.64 1.96 -4.47
N TYR A 93 -1.61 1.20 -3.96
CA TYR A 93 -1.33 0.03 -3.10
C TYR A 93 -0.80 -1.14 -3.93
N TRP A 94 -1.32 -1.35 -5.13
CA TRP A 94 -0.79 -2.33 -6.07
C TRP A 94 0.67 -2.04 -6.42
N LEU A 95 0.98 -0.81 -6.81
CA LEU A 95 2.34 -0.39 -7.15
C LEU A 95 3.32 -0.62 -6.00
N SER A 96 2.94 -0.23 -4.78
CA SER A 96 3.78 -0.43 -3.60
C SER A 96 4.02 -1.91 -3.31
N TYR A 97 3.00 -2.75 -3.40
CA TYR A 97 3.10 -4.19 -3.17
C TYR A 97 3.98 -4.87 -4.23
N ILE A 98 3.75 -4.57 -5.51
CA ILE A 98 4.54 -5.12 -6.62
C ILE A 98 6.01 -4.68 -6.52
N ASN A 99 6.27 -3.42 -6.18
CA ASN A 99 7.62 -2.93 -5.96
C ASN A 99 8.32 -3.64 -4.79
N ALA A 100 7.63 -3.88 -3.70
CA ALA A 100 8.17 -4.64 -2.56
C ALA A 100 8.52 -6.08 -2.97
N LEU A 101 7.65 -6.76 -3.70
CA LEU A 101 7.93 -8.09 -4.26
C LEU A 101 9.16 -8.10 -5.17
N ASN A 102 9.31 -7.08 -6.01
CA ASN A 102 10.46 -6.94 -6.89
C ASN A 102 11.76 -6.71 -6.12
N GLN A 103 11.73 -5.90 -5.07
CA GLN A 103 12.90 -5.68 -4.19
C GLN A 103 13.36 -6.96 -3.50
N LEU A 104 12.42 -7.83 -3.12
CA LEU A 104 12.70 -9.16 -2.56
C LEU A 104 13.15 -10.20 -3.61
N GLY A 105 13.19 -9.82 -4.89
CA GLY A 105 13.53 -10.75 -5.98
C GLY A 105 12.39 -11.68 -6.40
N HIS A 106 11.20 -11.53 -5.84
CA HIS A 106 10.01 -12.30 -6.22
C HIS A 106 9.39 -11.81 -7.54
N THR A 107 10.22 -11.68 -8.59
CA THR A 107 9.85 -11.08 -9.88
C THR A 107 8.74 -11.85 -10.61
N ALA A 108 8.65 -13.17 -10.42
CA ALA A 108 7.58 -13.97 -11.00
C ALA A 108 6.21 -13.59 -10.38
N LEU A 109 6.16 -13.50 -9.04
CA LEU A 109 4.97 -13.11 -8.31
C LEU A 109 4.60 -11.64 -8.61
N ALA A 110 5.60 -10.76 -8.64
CA ALA A 110 5.40 -9.35 -9.02
C ALA A 110 4.71 -9.21 -10.39
N ARG A 111 5.10 -10.02 -11.38
CA ARG A 111 4.44 -10.04 -12.70
C ARG A 111 3.01 -10.56 -12.65
N GLN A 112 2.75 -11.59 -11.85
CA GLN A 112 1.39 -12.11 -11.66
C GLN A 112 0.49 -11.04 -11.03
N MET A 113 0.97 -10.35 -9.99
CA MET A 113 0.22 -9.28 -9.33
C MET A 113 0.00 -8.09 -10.25
N LEU A 114 0.97 -7.75 -11.11
CA LEU A 114 0.81 -6.72 -12.14
C LEU A 114 -0.32 -7.08 -13.13
N THR A 115 -0.35 -8.33 -13.61
CA THR A 115 -1.41 -8.80 -14.52
C THR A 115 -2.78 -8.78 -13.84
N LEU A 116 -2.85 -9.15 -12.56
CA LEU A 116 -4.08 -9.06 -11.77
C LEU A 116 -4.55 -7.61 -11.61
N GLY A 117 -3.67 -6.69 -11.27
CA GLY A 117 -3.99 -5.26 -11.14
C GLY A 117 -4.55 -4.69 -12.45
N GLN A 118 -3.92 -5.02 -13.58
CA GLN A 118 -4.44 -4.64 -14.91
C GLN A 118 -5.82 -5.24 -15.19
N GLY A 119 -6.08 -6.47 -14.74
CA GLY A 119 -7.39 -7.10 -14.82
C GLY A 119 -8.48 -6.40 -13.99
N HIS A 120 -8.09 -5.68 -12.94
CA HIS A 120 -8.97 -4.80 -12.15
C HIS A 120 -9.15 -3.39 -12.76
N GLY A 121 -8.64 -3.16 -13.98
CA GLY A 121 -8.77 -1.89 -14.67
C GLY A 121 -7.80 -0.82 -14.18
N LEU A 122 -6.73 -1.23 -13.52
CA LEU A 122 -5.68 -0.32 -13.07
C LEU A 122 -4.67 -0.13 -14.21
N ASP A 123 -4.95 0.81 -15.07
CA ASP A 123 -4.11 1.19 -16.19
C ASP A 123 -3.49 2.56 -15.93
N GLY A 124 -2.19 2.70 -16.20
CA GLY A 124 -1.50 3.98 -16.03
C GLY A 124 -0.01 3.86 -16.36
N ASP A 125 0.60 4.99 -16.65
CA ASP A 125 2.03 5.08 -17.04
C ASP A 125 2.95 4.42 -16.00
N GLU A 126 2.62 4.51 -14.71
CA GLU A 126 3.38 3.88 -13.62
C GLU A 126 3.28 2.35 -13.66
N MET A 127 2.11 1.79 -13.98
CA MET A 127 1.93 0.34 -14.15
C MET A 127 2.65 -0.16 -15.41
N GLU A 128 2.64 0.62 -16.48
CA GLU A 128 3.38 0.31 -17.72
C GLU A 128 4.90 0.35 -17.49
N ALA A 129 5.39 1.37 -16.79
CA ALA A 129 6.81 1.48 -16.42
C ALA A 129 7.26 0.29 -15.55
N LEU A 130 6.41 -0.14 -14.63
CA LEU A 130 6.68 -1.30 -13.78
C LEU A 130 6.65 -2.60 -14.59
N ALA A 131 5.74 -2.72 -15.56
CA ALA A 131 5.70 -3.86 -16.49
C ALA A 131 6.98 -3.98 -17.30
N ASP A 132 7.50 -2.86 -17.80
CA ASP A 132 8.76 -2.81 -18.53
C ASP A 132 9.97 -3.15 -17.63
N ALA A 133 9.97 -2.67 -16.39
CA ALA A 133 11.01 -2.99 -15.42
C ALA A 133 11.03 -4.47 -15.01
N LEU A 134 9.85 -5.10 -14.95
CA LEU A 134 9.67 -6.52 -14.63
C LEU A 134 9.76 -7.42 -15.88
N ALA A 135 9.87 -6.86 -17.09
CA ALA A 135 10.02 -7.65 -18.30
C ALA A 135 11.26 -8.56 -18.19
N PRO A 136 11.18 -9.83 -18.64
CA PRO A 136 12.33 -10.70 -18.62
C PRO A 136 13.44 -10.05 -19.45
N ARG A 137 14.55 -9.75 -18.80
CA ARG A 137 15.75 -9.30 -19.51
C ARG A 137 16.18 -10.48 -20.39
N CYS A 138 16.04 -10.33 -21.69
CA CYS A 138 16.65 -11.28 -22.61
C CYS A 138 18.16 -11.29 -22.29
N SER A 139 18.63 -12.36 -21.64
CA SER A 139 20.05 -12.56 -21.43
C SER A 139 20.73 -12.49 -22.80
N ALA A 140 21.87 -11.81 -22.86
CA ALA A 140 22.60 -11.42 -24.06
C ALA A 140 23.13 -12.58 -24.93
N GLY A 141 22.51 -13.77 -24.90
CA GLY A 141 22.83 -14.95 -25.70
C GLY A 141 21.71 -15.46 -26.60
N GLY A 142 20.52 -14.87 -26.54
CA GLY A 142 19.39 -15.28 -27.38
C GLY A 142 19.12 -14.30 -28.51
N SER A 143 19.06 -14.78 -29.74
CA SER A 143 18.84 -14.06 -30.99
C SER A 143 17.85 -12.89 -30.87
N ARG A 144 18.29 -11.69 -31.24
CA ARG A 144 17.55 -10.42 -31.24
C ARG A 144 16.20 -10.45 -31.97
N SER A 145 15.95 -11.51 -32.76
CA SER A 145 14.75 -11.66 -33.58
C SER A 145 13.48 -12.04 -32.79
N ASN A 146 13.60 -12.65 -31.60
CA ASN A 146 12.43 -13.13 -30.86
C ASN A 146 11.81 -12.09 -29.92
N CYS A 147 12.59 -11.09 -29.49
CA CYS A 147 12.13 -10.03 -28.59
C CYS A 147 11.24 -8.99 -29.32
N SER A 148 11.52 -8.74 -30.61
CA SER A 148 10.73 -7.78 -31.42
C SER A 148 9.38 -8.34 -31.86
N VAL A 149 9.25 -9.66 -32.00
CA VAL A 149 8.00 -10.33 -32.38
C VAL A 149 7.00 -10.35 -31.22
N GLN A 150 7.48 -10.54 -29.98
CA GLN A 150 6.63 -10.48 -28.78
C GLN A 150 6.10 -9.08 -28.49
N ARG A 151 6.92 -8.03 -28.65
CA ARG A 151 6.47 -6.63 -28.53
C ARG A 151 5.39 -6.28 -29.57
N ARG A 152 5.50 -6.76 -30.82
CA ARG A 152 4.49 -6.52 -31.87
C ARG A 152 3.17 -7.26 -31.61
N ARG A 153 3.20 -8.47 -30.98
CA ARG A 153 1.98 -9.21 -30.64
C ARG A 153 1.18 -8.57 -29.51
N LEU A 154 1.84 -7.93 -28.56
CA LEU A 154 1.18 -7.18 -27.48
C LEU A 154 0.57 -5.87 -27.97
N ALA A 155 1.26 -5.16 -28.88
CA ALA A 155 0.75 -3.92 -29.47
C ALA A 155 -0.43 -4.12 -30.42
N SER A 156 -0.53 -5.27 -31.13
CA SER A 156 -1.62 -5.55 -32.04
C SER A 156 -2.94 -5.96 -31.34
N ARG A 157 -2.89 -6.51 -30.12
CA ARG A 157 -4.08 -6.85 -29.35
C ARG A 157 -4.85 -5.63 -28.83
N ARG A 158 -4.20 -4.47 -28.73
CA ARG A 158 -4.83 -3.21 -28.29
C ARG A 158 -5.69 -2.53 -29.37
N LYS A 159 -5.62 -2.94 -30.66
CA LYS A 159 -6.35 -2.30 -31.76
C LYS A 159 -7.67 -2.98 -32.16
N THR A 160 -8.06 -4.06 -31.53
CA THR A 160 -9.27 -4.82 -31.92
C THR A 160 -10.45 -4.68 -30.97
N CYS A 161 -10.40 -3.77 -29.99
CA CYS A 161 -11.57 -3.39 -29.20
C CYS A 161 -11.90 -1.91 -29.48
N ARG A 162 -12.64 -1.69 -30.58
CA ARG A 162 -13.47 -0.52 -30.84
C ARG A 162 -14.75 -0.96 -31.48
#